data_1f00ed2ea2e514fa93cf58de4c0aa3ad
#
_entry.id   1f00ed2ea2e514fa93cf58de4c0aa3ad
#
_cell.length_a   1.000
_cell.length_b   1.000
_cell.length_c   1.000
_cell.angle_alpha   90.00
_cell.angle_beta   90.00
_cell.angle_gamma   90.00
#
_symmetry.space_group_name_H-M   'P 1'
#
loop_
_entity.id
_entity.type
_entity.pdbx_description
1 polymer ?
#
loop_
_entity_poly.entity_id
_entity_poly.type
_entity_poly.pdbx_seq_one_letter_code
_entity_poly.pdbx_strand_id
1 'polypeptide(L)'
;MGQETSAQEAKVKKTKTRRRNRTLAAIARANQKMSVRMAAVILSSSTLISALLGIYRDRLLNSMYLDTYKVGIDAYTVAFTIPDFMYLILVSGALSVTFIPVFNQRMAKNNRESAWQMTTSLMNFLALITMVASVLIMIFAPVLVKYVVGPGLSESGQELAISMMRVIAINPFLFAVATVITSVQQAVGRFVFNALAPTMYNVGIIIGALWFTNGISIFGHQIFSGGIMGVALGVVLGAVLQLIVSSLGLIGLGFDYRFNIYWRNQGFKKILTLLPARSADQGLDYVSSIIDTNLASRMADGTIRAYQQATTLYNMPVNLIGVSISTAAFPQLTEKIGKGDKESFVKEFQSTFKTIVWFALPVAVMMFFCRGYIVSIIDRGGNGTIANLLGVLCIAIFLRSIFHIMSRSFYAFQDTRTPLWVSFFTLIVTVALEFWLVLMMHVGATGIAWAQVFWALAEVVCLIVLMLRRVPNLFHGDMWRQTAKTVIASF
;
A
#
# COMPACT_ATOMS: atom_id res chain seq x y z
N MET A 1 51.61 34.37 -7.33
CA MET A 1 50.44 33.94 -6.53
C MET A 1 49.13 33.76 -7.32
N GLY A 2 48.75 34.62 -8.27
CA GLY A 2 47.50 34.50 -9.02
C GLY A 2 47.39 33.35 -10.03
N GLN A 3 48.50 32.90 -10.63
CA GLN A 3 48.48 31.82 -11.62
C GLN A 3 48.40 30.41 -11.02
N GLU A 4 48.93 30.19 -9.83
CA GLU A 4 48.83 28.90 -9.13
C GLU A 4 47.41 28.64 -8.59
N THR A 5 46.72 29.67 -8.10
CA THR A 5 45.31 29.56 -7.63
C THR A 5 44.37 29.23 -8.78
N SER A 6 44.55 29.84 -9.95
CA SER A 6 43.74 29.57 -11.16
C SER A 6 43.96 28.13 -11.70
N ALA A 7 45.20 27.62 -11.66
CA ALA A 7 45.52 26.26 -12.07
C ALA A 7 44.92 25.20 -11.09
N GLN A 8 44.89 25.51 -9.80
CA GLN A 8 44.33 24.65 -8.77
C GLN A 8 42.81 24.59 -8.82
N GLU A 9 42.13 25.72 -9.07
CA GLU A 9 40.70 25.80 -9.32
C GLU A 9 40.29 25.05 -10.60
N ALA A 10 41.02 25.18 -11.69
CA ALA A 10 40.79 24.44 -12.93
C ALA A 10 40.97 22.92 -12.75
N LYS A 11 41.96 22.49 -11.93
CA LYS A 11 42.18 21.08 -11.60
C LYS A 11 41.05 20.49 -10.75
N VAL A 12 40.55 21.24 -9.75
CA VAL A 12 39.42 20.88 -8.92
C VAL A 12 38.14 20.80 -9.75
N LYS A 13 37.89 21.76 -10.64
CA LYS A 13 36.73 21.77 -11.55
C LYS A 13 36.75 20.58 -12.52
N LYS A 14 37.90 20.25 -13.08
CA LYS A 14 38.10 19.08 -13.96
C LYS A 14 37.91 17.76 -13.24
N THR A 15 38.36 17.66 -11.99
CA THR A 15 38.20 16.45 -11.15
C THR A 15 36.76 16.27 -10.74
N LYS A 16 36.03 17.35 -10.35
CA LYS A 16 34.58 17.33 -10.06
C LYS A 16 33.76 16.91 -11.28
N THR A 17 34.08 17.44 -12.46
CA THR A 17 33.38 17.07 -13.72
C THR A 17 33.64 15.61 -14.10
N ARG A 18 34.83 15.09 -13.93
CA ARG A 18 35.21 13.69 -14.22
C ARG A 18 34.52 12.72 -13.23
N ARG A 19 34.40 13.11 -11.95
CA ARG A 19 33.66 12.33 -10.91
C ARG A 19 32.17 12.30 -11.20
N ARG A 20 31.58 13.46 -11.57
CA ARG A 20 30.18 13.57 -11.97
C ARG A 20 29.82 12.69 -13.18
N ASN A 21 30.68 12.71 -14.20
CA ASN A 21 30.51 11.90 -15.41
C ASN A 21 30.64 10.39 -15.12
N ARG A 22 31.52 9.99 -14.19
CA ARG A 22 31.61 8.59 -13.75
C ARG A 22 30.41 8.13 -12.99
N THR A 23 29.88 8.97 -12.10
CA THR A 23 28.65 8.66 -11.33
C THR A 23 27.42 8.55 -12.24
N LEU A 24 27.25 9.48 -13.18
CA LEU A 24 26.17 9.43 -14.16
C LEU A 24 26.26 8.19 -15.07
N ALA A 25 27.50 7.83 -15.48
CA ALA A 25 27.71 6.61 -16.26
C ALA A 25 27.43 5.33 -15.46
N ALA A 26 27.73 5.30 -14.17
CA ALA A 26 27.41 4.18 -13.29
C ALA A 26 25.89 4.05 -13.09
N ILE A 27 25.20 5.17 -12.85
CA ILE A 27 23.73 5.21 -12.75
C ILE A 27 23.09 4.75 -14.07
N ALA A 28 23.57 5.23 -15.20
CA ALA A 28 23.08 4.84 -16.51
C ALA A 28 23.29 3.33 -16.81
N ARG A 29 24.42 2.75 -16.35
CA ARG A 29 24.69 1.30 -16.44
C ARG A 29 23.74 0.50 -15.55
N ALA A 30 23.54 0.92 -14.30
CA ALA A 30 22.60 0.28 -13.38
C ALA A 30 21.14 0.36 -13.89
N ASN A 31 20.82 1.40 -14.67
CA ASN A 31 19.47 1.67 -15.19
C ASN A 31 19.26 1.15 -16.62
N GLN A 32 19.85 0.00 -16.98
CA GLN A 32 19.65 -0.62 -18.29
C GLN A 32 18.35 -1.43 -18.35
N LYS A 33 17.84 -1.63 -19.58
CA LYS A 33 16.70 -2.52 -19.83
C LYS A 33 17.09 -3.95 -19.43
N MET A 34 16.23 -4.60 -18.67
CA MET A 34 16.49 -5.93 -18.11
C MET A 34 15.60 -7.00 -18.73
N SER A 35 16.07 -8.25 -18.67
CA SER A 35 15.22 -9.40 -18.98
C SER A 35 14.13 -9.55 -17.93
N VAL A 36 12.99 -10.15 -18.30
CA VAL A 36 11.85 -10.38 -17.39
C VAL A 36 12.28 -11.18 -16.16
N ARG A 37 13.15 -12.18 -16.32
CA ARG A 37 13.66 -12.99 -15.21
C ARG A 37 14.49 -12.16 -14.22
N MET A 38 15.40 -11.33 -14.72
CA MET A 38 16.21 -10.46 -13.87
C MET A 38 15.34 -9.41 -13.16
N ALA A 39 14.38 -8.82 -13.88
CA ALA A 39 13.42 -7.87 -13.30
C ALA A 39 12.63 -8.52 -12.15
N ALA A 40 12.13 -9.75 -12.33
CA ALA A 40 11.43 -10.49 -11.30
C ALA A 40 12.30 -10.72 -10.05
N VAL A 41 13.55 -11.14 -10.24
CA VAL A 41 14.50 -11.34 -9.12
C VAL A 41 14.76 -10.04 -8.36
N ILE A 42 15.02 -8.95 -9.06
CA ILE A 42 15.31 -7.64 -8.44
C ILE A 42 14.08 -7.13 -7.69
N LEU A 43 12.89 -7.19 -8.29
CA LEU A 43 11.65 -6.76 -7.64
C LEU A 43 11.34 -7.61 -6.41
N SER A 44 11.42 -8.93 -6.50
CA SER A 44 11.16 -9.84 -5.37
C SER A 44 12.16 -9.63 -4.23
N SER A 45 13.46 -9.54 -4.55
CA SER A 45 14.51 -9.30 -3.54
C SER A 45 14.33 -7.94 -2.85
N SER A 46 14.02 -6.90 -3.62
CA SER A 46 13.79 -5.56 -3.06
C SER A 46 12.51 -5.50 -2.22
N THR A 47 11.44 -6.15 -2.65
CA THR A 47 10.21 -6.25 -1.86
C THR A 47 10.47 -6.96 -0.54
N LEU A 48 11.26 -8.04 -0.55
CA LEU A 48 11.65 -8.75 0.67
C LEU A 48 12.49 -7.85 1.60
N ILE A 49 13.49 -7.15 1.07
CA ILE A 49 14.32 -6.21 1.85
C ILE A 49 13.44 -5.10 2.43
N SER A 50 12.55 -4.52 1.64
CA SER A 50 11.62 -3.48 2.10
C SER A 50 10.68 -3.99 3.20
N ALA A 51 10.17 -5.22 3.09
CA ALA A 51 9.34 -5.85 4.11
C ALA A 51 10.11 -6.09 5.41
N LEU A 52 11.34 -6.60 5.34
CA LEU A 52 12.21 -6.79 6.52
C LEU A 52 12.54 -5.46 7.22
N LEU A 53 12.84 -4.42 6.43
CA LEU A 53 13.04 -3.07 6.99
C LEU A 53 11.75 -2.50 7.58
N GLY A 54 10.59 -2.79 6.99
CA GLY A 54 9.29 -2.44 7.54
C GLY A 54 9.04 -3.10 8.92
N ILE A 55 9.33 -4.39 9.04
CA ILE A 55 9.25 -5.13 10.30
C ILE A 55 10.22 -4.54 11.34
N TYR A 56 11.45 -4.27 10.96
CA TYR A 56 12.46 -3.65 11.84
C TYR A 56 12.01 -2.25 12.30
N ARG A 57 11.50 -1.43 11.38
CA ARG A 57 10.92 -0.11 11.70
C ARG A 57 9.78 -0.25 12.73
N ASP A 58 8.84 -1.15 12.50
CA ASP A 58 7.70 -1.33 13.38
C ASP A 58 8.13 -1.84 14.75
N ARG A 59 9.08 -2.78 14.80
CA ARG A 59 9.70 -3.23 16.05
C ARG A 59 10.39 -2.10 16.80
N LEU A 60 11.12 -1.25 16.10
CA LEU A 60 11.80 -0.08 16.68
C LEU A 60 10.77 0.87 17.28
N LEU A 61 9.73 1.26 16.52
CA LEU A 61 8.70 2.17 16.99
C LEU A 61 7.89 1.60 18.16
N ASN A 62 7.52 0.33 18.11
CA ASN A 62 6.80 -0.33 19.18
C ASN A 62 7.67 -0.38 20.44
N SER A 63 8.94 -0.76 20.34
CA SER A 63 9.85 -0.79 21.50
C SER A 63 10.12 0.57 22.14
N MET A 64 9.99 1.66 21.35
CA MET A 64 10.20 3.02 21.84
C MET A 64 8.93 3.61 22.47
N TYR A 65 7.75 3.27 21.94
CA TYR A 65 6.54 4.04 22.23
C TYR A 65 5.33 3.22 22.68
N LEU A 66 5.18 1.94 22.26
CA LEU A 66 3.94 1.20 22.49
C LEU A 66 3.65 0.96 23.98
N ASP A 67 4.69 0.76 24.79
CA ASP A 67 4.54 0.60 26.24
C ASP A 67 4.78 1.89 27.03
N THR A 68 5.61 2.79 26.50
CA THR A 68 6.06 4.00 27.22
C THR A 68 5.23 5.24 26.90
N TYR A 69 4.69 5.35 25.67
CA TYR A 69 3.94 6.52 25.23
C TYR A 69 2.81 6.15 24.24
N LYS A 70 1.81 5.42 24.76
CA LYS A 70 0.69 4.86 23.98
C LYS A 70 -0.10 5.95 23.23
N VAL A 71 -0.38 7.06 23.88
CA VAL A 71 -1.07 8.21 23.26
C VAL A 71 -0.29 8.71 22.03
N GLY A 72 1.03 8.80 22.13
CA GLY A 72 1.88 9.28 21.04
C GLY A 72 1.89 8.35 19.84
N ILE A 73 2.00 7.04 20.06
CA ILE A 73 2.04 6.06 18.95
C ILE A 73 0.66 5.91 18.27
N ASP A 74 -0.44 6.08 19.02
CA ASP A 74 -1.78 6.14 18.45
C ASP A 74 -1.98 7.42 17.62
N ALA A 75 -1.55 8.58 18.15
CA ALA A 75 -1.56 9.85 17.42
C ALA A 75 -0.76 9.77 16.12
N TYR A 76 0.42 9.14 16.15
CA TYR A 76 1.23 8.87 14.97
C TYR A 76 0.47 8.00 13.96
N THR A 77 -0.21 6.95 14.41
CA THR A 77 -0.98 6.06 13.53
C THR A 77 -2.17 6.78 12.89
N VAL A 78 -2.91 7.55 13.66
CA VAL A 78 -4.03 8.38 13.18
C VAL A 78 -3.58 9.40 12.14
N ALA A 79 -2.40 9.99 12.31
CA ALA A 79 -1.87 11.02 11.41
C ALA A 79 -1.67 10.55 9.95
N PHE A 80 -1.52 9.24 9.72
CA PHE A 80 -1.40 8.65 8.38
C PHE A 80 -2.74 8.43 7.68
N THR A 81 -3.80 8.20 8.43
CA THR A 81 -5.07 7.66 7.90
C THR A 81 -5.62 8.47 6.72
N ILE A 82 -5.68 9.78 6.84
CA ILE A 82 -6.22 10.64 5.76
C ILE A 82 -5.20 10.88 4.63
N PRO A 83 -3.92 11.17 4.89
CA PRO A 83 -2.92 11.28 3.82
C PRO A 83 -2.81 10.02 2.96
N ASP A 84 -2.79 8.84 3.56
CA ASP A 84 -2.70 7.57 2.83
C ASP A 84 -3.97 7.28 2.03
N PHE A 85 -5.15 7.59 2.58
CA PHE A 85 -6.42 7.51 1.86
C PHE A 85 -6.44 8.39 0.61
N MET A 86 -5.98 9.64 0.73
CA MET A 86 -5.91 10.56 -0.41
C MET A 86 -4.92 10.10 -1.46
N TYR A 87 -3.76 9.60 -1.07
CA TYR A 87 -2.80 9.02 -2.01
C TYR A 87 -3.39 7.83 -2.75
N LEU A 88 -4.06 6.93 -2.05
CA LEU A 88 -4.63 5.74 -2.65
C LEU A 88 -5.72 6.07 -3.66
N ILE A 89 -6.68 6.91 -3.29
CA ILE A 89 -7.78 7.30 -4.18
C ILE A 89 -7.29 8.05 -5.41
N LEU A 90 -6.36 8.99 -5.23
CA LEU A 90 -5.93 9.88 -6.30
C LEU A 90 -4.87 9.25 -7.20
N VAL A 91 -4.05 8.33 -6.71
CA VAL A 91 -2.82 7.92 -7.39
C VAL A 91 -2.70 6.41 -7.60
N SER A 92 -2.84 5.61 -6.53
CA SER A 92 -2.35 4.23 -6.54
C SER A 92 -3.16 3.30 -7.43
N GLY A 93 -4.48 3.48 -7.48
CA GLY A 93 -5.38 2.55 -8.18
C GLY A 93 -5.27 2.52 -9.70
N ALA A 94 -4.65 3.53 -10.28
CA ALA A 94 -4.82 3.81 -11.70
C ALA A 94 -3.58 3.70 -12.55
N LEU A 95 -2.41 3.92 -11.98
CA LEU A 95 -1.23 4.21 -12.78
C LEU A 95 -0.62 2.99 -13.46
N SER A 96 -0.37 1.91 -12.75
CA SER A 96 0.31 0.74 -13.35
C SER A 96 -0.55 0.04 -14.42
N VAL A 97 -1.87 0.03 -14.25
CA VAL A 97 -2.78 -0.70 -15.16
C VAL A 97 -3.27 0.14 -16.33
N THR A 98 -3.41 1.46 -16.14
CA THR A 98 -3.92 2.37 -17.18
C THR A 98 -2.80 3.08 -17.94
N PHE A 99 -1.77 3.54 -17.25
CA PHE A 99 -0.69 4.31 -17.84
C PHE A 99 0.22 3.46 -18.71
N ILE A 100 0.72 2.31 -18.21
CA ILE A 100 1.72 1.50 -18.89
C ILE A 100 1.25 1.03 -20.28
N PRO A 101 0.04 0.48 -20.47
CA PRO A 101 -0.42 0.09 -21.81
C PRO A 101 -0.53 1.26 -22.79
N VAL A 102 -1.04 2.42 -22.32
CA VAL A 102 -1.20 3.60 -23.18
C VAL A 102 0.15 4.20 -23.56
N PHE A 103 1.11 4.22 -22.61
CA PHE A 103 2.48 4.66 -22.86
C PHE A 103 3.18 3.76 -23.88
N ASN A 104 3.13 2.44 -23.68
CA ASN A 104 3.77 1.47 -24.57
C ASN A 104 3.15 1.49 -25.97
N GLN A 105 1.82 1.68 -26.10
CA GLN A 105 1.15 1.81 -27.40
C GLN A 105 1.69 3.02 -28.19
N ARG A 106 2.00 4.14 -27.53
CA ARG A 106 2.56 5.32 -28.18
C ARG A 106 4.03 5.13 -28.54
N MET A 107 4.78 4.52 -27.66
CA MET A 107 6.19 4.18 -27.92
C MET A 107 6.32 3.22 -29.12
N ALA A 108 5.45 2.20 -29.20
CA ALA A 108 5.40 1.26 -30.33
C ALA A 108 5.07 1.92 -31.67
N LYS A 109 4.24 2.99 -31.66
CA LYS A 109 3.93 3.81 -32.85
C LYS A 109 5.00 4.87 -33.15
N ASN A 110 6.16 4.80 -32.51
CA ASN A 110 7.27 5.76 -32.63
C ASN A 110 6.90 7.22 -32.29
N ASN A 111 5.80 7.42 -31.54
CA ASN A 111 5.30 8.74 -31.15
C ASN A 111 5.80 9.08 -29.72
N ARG A 112 7.13 9.22 -29.58
CA ARG A 112 7.79 9.49 -28.28
C ARG A 112 7.35 10.81 -27.67
N GLU A 113 7.19 11.84 -28.50
CA GLU A 113 6.76 13.15 -28.03
C GLU A 113 5.40 13.10 -27.34
N SER A 114 4.42 12.45 -27.97
CA SER A 114 3.08 12.27 -27.37
C SER A 114 3.12 11.42 -26.08
N ALA A 115 4.03 10.43 -26.00
CA ALA A 115 4.21 9.64 -24.78
C ALA A 115 4.76 10.50 -23.64
N TRP A 116 5.75 11.38 -23.92
CA TRP A 116 6.32 12.27 -22.91
C TRP A 116 5.36 13.41 -22.51
N GLN A 117 4.65 13.99 -23.48
CA GLN A 117 3.59 14.97 -23.17
C GLN A 117 2.51 14.38 -22.27
N MET A 118 2.07 13.15 -22.52
CA MET A 118 1.12 12.43 -21.69
C MET A 118 1.68 12.20 -20.26
N THR A 119 2.93 11.77 -20.17
CA THR A 119 3.60 11.52 -18.88
C THR A 119 3.73 12.81 -18.06
N THR A 120 4.19 13.89 -18.70
CA THR A 120 4.31 15.21 -18.06
C THR A 120 2.96 15.75 -17.61
N SER A 121 1.94 15.64 -18.48
CA SER A 121 0.57 16.07 -18.14
C SER A 121 0.01 15.30 -16.95
N LEU A 122 0.19 14.00 -16.92
CA LEU A 122 -0.26 13.15 -15.80
C LEU A 122 0.47 13.49 -14.51
N MET A 123 1.79 13.67 -14.58
CA MET A 123 2.61 14.02 -13.43
C MET A 123 2.21 15.41 -12.86
N ASN A 124 2.08 16.43 -13.72
CA ASN A 124 1.68 17.76 -13.28
C ASN A 124 0.25 17.81 -12.76
N PHE A 125 -0.67 17.07 -13.38
CA PHE A 125 -2.06 16.99 -12.96
C PHE A 125 -2.21 16.31 -11.59
N LEU A 126 -1.56 15.14 -11.41
CA LEU A 126 -1.58 14.43 -10.13
C LEU A 126 -0.84 15.22 -9.04
N ALA A 127 0.31 15.83 -9.38
CA ALA A 127 1.03 16.71 -8.47
C ALA A 127 0.17 17.90 -8.01
N LEU A 128 -0.57 18.53 -8.93
CA LEU A 128 -1.46 19.64 -8.60
C LEU A 128 -2.62 19.20 -7.70
N ILE A 129 -3.32 18.13 -8.06
CA ILE A 129 -4.46 17.63 -7.27
C ILE A 129 -4.01 17.17 -5.88
N THR A 130 -2.91 16.42 -5.79
CA THR A 130 -2.41 15.95 -4.51
C THR A 130 -1.82 17.08 -3.67
N MET A 131 -1.23 18.11 -4.27
CA MET A 131 -0.81 19.32 -3.57
C MET A 131 -2.01 20.06 -2.97
N VAL A 132 -3.07 20.24 -3.75
CA VAL A 132 -4.33 20.85 -3.25
C VAL A 132 -4.91 20.00 -2.12
N ALA A 133 -4.97 18.68 -2.28
CA ALA A 133 -5.43 17.77 -1.24
C ALA A 133 -4.54 17.87 0.02
N SER A 134 -3.22 17.93 -0.14
CA SER A 134 -2.28 18.13 0.98
C SER A 134 -2.55 19.42 1.74
N VAL A 135 -2.74 20.52 1.04
CA VAL A 135 -3.07 21.83 1.66
C VAL A 135 -4.43 21.76 2.38
N LEU A 136 -5.43 21.14 1.76
CA LEU A 136 -6.73 20.94 2.41
C LEU A 136 -6.61 20.08 3.69
N ILE A 137 -5.83 19.00 3.65
CA ILE A 137 -5.56 18.17 4.85
C ILE A 137 -4.89 19.02 5.93
N MET A 138 -3.89 19.84 5.59
CA MET A 138 -3.21 20.71 6.58
C MET A 138 -4.16 21.70 7.23
N ILE A 139 -5.08 22.30 6.47
CA ILE A 139 -6.07 23.25 6.96
C ILE A 139 -7.11 22.55 7.82
N PHE A 140 -7.67 21.45 7.31
CA PHE A 140 -8.76 20.72 7.96
C PHE A 140 -8.30 19.66 8.96
N ALA A 141 -6.99 19.48 9.19
CA ALA A 141 -6.46 18.50 10.16
C ALA A 141 -7.16 18.51 11.52
N PRO A 142 -7.49 19.69 12.13
CA PRO A 142 -8.23 19.71 13.41
C PRO A 142 -9.62 19.05 13.29
N VAL A 143 -10.35 19.30 12.23
CA VAL A 143 -11.68 18.72 11.99
C VAL A 143 -11.57 17.23 11.69
N LEU A 144 -10.62 16.86 10.83
CA LEU A 144 -10.39 15.46 10.44
C LEU A 144 -10.00 14.60 11.63
N VAL A 145 -9.10 15.08 12.50
CA VAL A 145 -8.70 14.31 13.68
C VAL A 145 -9.81 14.27 14.71
N LYS A 146 -10.41 15.41 15.07
CA LYS A 146 -11.40 15.49 16.16
C LYS A 146 -12.71 14.77 15.86
N TYR A 147 -13.14 14.74 14.60
CA TYR A 147 -14.48 14.22 14.25
C TYR A 147 -14.43 12.96 13.36
N VAL A 148 -13.36 12.74 12.59
CA VAL A 148 -13.35 11.66 11.60
C VAL A 148 -12.48 10.48 12.03
N VAL A 149 -11.20 10.69 12.35
CA VAL A 149 -10.27 9.56 12.55
C VAL A 149 -9.89 9.26 13.99
N GLY A 150 -9.91 10.27 14.88
CA GLY A 150 -9.45 10.11 16.27
C GLY A 150 -10.31 10.83 17.32
N PRO A 151 -11.67 10.79 17.26
CA PRO A 151 -12.51 11.53 18.19
C PRO A 151 -12.38 11.08 19.66
N GLY A 152 -11.94 9.86 19.90
CA GLY A 152 -11.76 9.30 21.23
C GLY A 152 -10.35 9.48 21.81
N LEU A 153 -9.41 10.01 21.04
CA LEU A 153 -8.08 10.34 21.60
C LEU A 153 -8.19 11.42 22.67
N SER A 154 -7.29 11.37 23.65
CA SER A 154 -7.13 12.46 24.62
C SER A 154 -6.83 13.79 23.92
N GLU A 155 -7.10 14.91 24.57
CA GLU A 155 -6.85 16.24 23.99
C GLU A 155 -5.39 16.38 23.52
N SER A 156 -4.43 15.97 24.34
CA SER A 156 -3.01 15.96 23.97
C SER A 156 -2.70 15.02 22.79
N GLY A 157 -3.38 13.88 22.69
CA GLY A 157 -3.27 12.94 21.56
C GLY A 157 -3.82 13.54 20.27
N GLN A 158 -4.95 14.25 20.35
CA GLN A 158 -5.54 14.94 19.20
C GLN A 158 -4.62 16.07 18.69
N GLU A 159 -4.09 16.91 19.56
CA GLU A 159 -3.17 17.99 19.19
C GLU A 159 -1.89 17.44 18.53
N LEU A 160 -1.36 16.36 19.08
CA LEU A 160 -0.21 15.69 18.52
C LEU A 160 -0.51 15.07 17.16
N ALA A 161 -1.66 14.37 17.00
CA ALA A 161 -2.11 13.81 15.74
C ALA A 161 -2.34 14.89 14.66
N ILE A 162 -2.93 16.03 15.03
CA ILE A 162 -3.11 17.19 14.15
C ILE A 162 -1.76 17.70 13.65
N SER A 163 -0.81 17.87 14.56
CA SER A 163 0.52 18.38 14.23
C SER A 163 1.27 17.42 13.30
N MET A 164 1.24 16.13 13.60
CA MET A 164 1.84 15.09 12.75
C MET A 164 1.13 14.97 11.40
N MET A 165 -0.20 15.00 11.36
CA MET A 165 -0.98 14.93 10.12
C MET A 165 -0.63 16.10 9.19
N ARG A 166 -0.44 17.30 9.72
CA ARG A 166 0.01 18.48 8.95
C ARG A 166 1.39 18.27 8.32
N VAL A 167 2.31 17.65 9.04
CA VAL A 167 3.65 17.32 8.51
C VAL A 167 3.57 16.23 7.45
N ILE A 168 2.85 15.14 7.71
CA ILE A 168 2.73 13.98 6.82
C ILE A 168 1.88 14.28 5.59
N ALA A 169 1.01 15.29 5.64
CA ALA A 169 0.11 15.67 4.55
C ALA A 169 0.82 15.99 3.22
N ILE A 170 2.12 16.28 3.22
CA ILE A 170 2.91 16.47 1.98
C ILE A 170 3.18 15.15 1.22
N ASN A 171 3.07 14.00 1.89
CA ASN A 171 3.44 12.70 1.31
C ASN A 171 2.61 12.32 0.07
N PRO A 172 1.28 12.53 0.01
CA PRO A 172 0.51 12.27 -1.19
C PRO A 172 1.08 12.94 -2.45
N PHE A 173 1.55 14.17 -2.32
CA PHE A 173 2.21 14.90 -3.40
C PHE A 173 3.54 14.25 -3.80
N LEU A 174 4.41 13.95 -2.85
CA LEU A 174 5.72 13.32 -3.11
C LEU A 174 5.55 11.94 -3.75
N PHE A 175 4.63 11.15 -3.24
CA PHE A 175 4.33 9.82 -3.76
C PHE A 175 3.65 9.86 -5.13
N ALA A 176 2.80 10.85 -5.41
CA ALA A 176 2.17 11.01 -6.72
C ALA A 176 3.23 11.18 -7.82
N VAL A 177 4.18 12.07 -7.60
CA VAL A 177 5.30 12.30 -8.53
C VAL A 177 6.16 11.04 -8.66
N ALA A 178 6.55 10.42 -7.54
CA ALA A 178 7.36 9.20 -7.53
C ALA A 178 6.67 8.05 -8.27
N THR A 179 5.34 7.88 -8.12
CA THR A 179 4.58 6.79 -8.74
C THR A 179 4.49 6.95 -10.27
N VAL A 180 4.33 8.17 -10.79
CA VAL A 180 4.39 8.39 -12.24
C VAL A 180 5.79 8.04 -12.78
N ILE A 181 6.84 8.48 -12.10
CA ILE A 181 8.24 8.20 -12.46
C ILE A 181 8.52 6.69 -12.48
N THR A 182 8.09 5.96 -11.45
CA THR A 182 8.28 4.51 -11.37
C THR A 182 7.46 3.76 -12.41
N SER A 183 6.26 4.25 -12.74
CA SER A 183 5.43 3.69 -13.82
C SER A 183 6.08 3.83 -15.20
N VAL A 184 6.77 4.95 -15.47
CA VAL A 184 7.59 5.11 -16.68
C VAL A 184 8.71 4.09 -16.73
N GLN A 185 9.45 3.92 -15.63
CA GLN A 185 10.53 2.94 -15.55
C GLN A 185 10.06 1.51 -15.81
N GLN A 186 8.92 1.13 -15.22
CA GLN A 186 8.28 -0.17 -15.48
C GLN A 186 7.90 -0.32 -16.95
N ALA A 187 7.32 0.71 -17.57
CA ALA A 187 6.90 0.69 -18.97
C ALA A 187 8.09 0.47 -19.93
N VAL A 188 9.26 1.04 -19.62
CA VAL A 188 10.48 0.89 -20.45
C VAL A 188 11.36 -0.30 -20.05
N GLY A 189 10.96 -1.09 -19.04
CA GLY A 189 11.70 -2.28 -18.60
C GLY A 189 12.91 -2.00 -17.73
N ARG A 190 12.93 -0.89 -16.99
CA ARG A 190 13.99 -0.51 -16.04
C ARG A 190 13.47 -0.63 -14.61
N PHE A 191 14.03 -1.53 -13.81
CA PHE A 191 13.41 -1.90 -12.54
C PHE A 191 14.24 -1.59 -11.30
N VAL A 192 15.53 -1.27 -11.41
CA VAL A 192 16.45 -1.12 -10.26
C VAL A 192 15.98 -0.02 -9.30
N PHE A 193 15.80 1.20 -9.79
CA PHE A 193 15.44 2.33 -8.94
C PHE A 193 13.96 2.26 -8.50
N ASN A 194 13.09 1.72 -9.35
CA ASN A 194 11.72 1.42 -8.98
C ASN A 194 11.65 0.42 -7.81
N ALA A 195 12.48 -0.61 -7.83
CA ALA A 195 12.55 -1.61 -6.78
C ALA A 195 13.11 -1.05 -5.46
N LEU A 196 14.15 -0.20 -5.52
CA LEU A 196 14.78 0.37 -4.33
C LEU A 196 13.98 1.50 -3.66
N ALA A 197 13.10 2.17 -4.41
CA ALA A 197 12.39 3.36 -3.92
C ALA A 197 11.57 3.10 -2.62
N PRO A 198 10.74 2.03 -2.49
CA PRO A 198 10.00 1.76 -1.25
C PRO A 198 10.90 1.46 -0.05
N THR A 199 12.09 0.90 -0.29
CA THR A 199 13.09 0.65 0.75
C THR A 199 13.57 1.95 1.39
N MET A 200 13.76 3.00 0.59
CA MET A 200 14.20 4.32 1.06
C MET A 200 13.16 4.99 1.97
N TYR A 201 11.89 4.73 1.76
CA TYR A 201 10.84 5.20 2.66
C TYR A 201 11.01 4.66 4.09
N ASN A 202 11.22 3.35 4.23
CA ASN A 202 11.48 2.74 5.52
C ASN A 202 12.79 3.26 6.16
N VAL A 203 13.83 3.45 5.35
CA VAL A 203 15.10 4.03 5.83
C VAL A 203 14.89 5.42 6.41
N GLY A 204 14.13 6.30 5.74
CA GLY A 204 13.84 7.63 6.25
C GLY A 204 13.11 7.63 7.59
N ILE A 205 12.13 6.74 7.77
CA ILE A 205 11.40 6.59 9.05
C ILE A 205 12.33 6.09 10.16
N ILE A 206 13.20 5.11 9.85
CA ILE A 206 14.20 4.58 10.80
C ILE A 206 15.17 5.70 11.21
N ILE A 207 15.64 6.51 10.27
CA ILE A 207 16.47 7.69 10.54
C ILE A 207 15.72 8.65 11.48
N GLY A 208 14.44 8.95 11.19
CA GLY A 208 13.61 9.78 12.04
C GLY A 208 13.52 9.25 13.48
N ALA A 209 13.27 7.94 13.62
CA ALA A 209 13.15 7.29 14.91
C ALA A 209 14.47 7.27 15.72
N LEU A 210 15.62 7.12 15.06
CA LEU A 210 16.92 7.00 15.75
C LEU A 210 17.58 8.36 16.04
N TRP A 211 17.40 9.33 15.15
CA TRP A 211 18.13 10.61 15.28
C TRP A 211 17.23 11.80 15.56
N PHE A 212 16.09 11.95 14.89
CA PHE A 212 15.27 13.15 15.08
C PHE A 212 14.49 13.15 16.38
N THR A 213 14.24 11.98 16.96
CA THR A 213 13.62 11.84 18.28
C THR A 213 14.45 12.43 19.41
N ASN A 214 15.78 12.54 19.23
CA ASN A 214 16.68 13.18 20.20
C ASN A 214 16.69 14.73 20.09
N GLY A 215 15.90 15.29 19.15
CA GLY A 215 15.92 16.70 18.84
C GLY A 215 17.00 17.08 17.81
N ILE A 216 16.84 18.26 17.24
CA ILE A 216 17.76 18.84 16.24
C ILE A 216 18.27 20.17 16.78
N SER A 217 19.59 20.26 17.00
CA SER A 217 20.27 21.50 17.37
C SER A 217 21.24 21.88 16.25
N ILE A 218 21.16 23.14 15.79
CA ILE A 218 22.07 23.69 14.78
C ILE A 218 22.74 24.92 15.38
N PHE A 219 24.05 24.98 15.35
CA PHE A 219 24.87 26.06 15.94
C PHE A 219 24.56 26.37 17.40
N GLY A 220 24.23 25.33 18.21
CA GLY A 220 23.90 25.49 19.63
C GLY A 220 22.47 25.94 19.96
N HIS A 221 21.67 26.25 18.94
CA HIS A 221 20.23 26.53 19.09
C HIS A 221 19.40 25.29 18.81
N GLN A 222 18.53 24.91 19.76
CA GLN A 222 17.60 23.82 19.58
C GLN A 222 16.46 24.28 18.65
N ILE A 223 16.46 23.75 17.42
CA ILE A 223 15.43 24.06 16.41
C ILE A 223 14.23 23.17 16.59
N PHE A 224 14.47 21.95 17.09
CA PHE A 224 13.43 20.93 17.26
C PHE A 224 13.69 20.15 18.54
N SER A 225 12.64 20.04 19.39
CA SER A 225 12.76 19.44 20.74
C SER A 225 12.83 17.91 20.73
N GLY A 226 12.51 17.25 19.60
CA GLY A 226 12.53 15.81 19.50
C GLY A 226 11.19 15.14 19.81
N GLY A 227 11.26 13.94 20.40
CA GLY A 227 10.09 13.12 20.70
C GLY A 227 9.52 12.44 19.44
N ILE A 228 8.31 11.89 19.56
CA ILE A 228 7.68 11.11 18.49
C ILE A 228 7.41 11.93 17.19
N MET A 229 7.34 13.28 17.29
CA MET A 229 7.29 14.16 16.12
C MET A 229 8.53 13.99 15.22
N GLY A 230 9.68 13.60 15.76
CA GLY A 230 10.87 13.26 15.00
C GLY A 230 10.64 12.09 14.04
N VAL A 231 9.79 11.14 14.42
CA VAL A 231 9.39 10.04 13.53
C VAL A 231 8.57 10.57 12.36
N ALA A 232 7.63 11.51 12.60
CA ALA A 232 6.84 12.15 11.52
C ALA A 232 7.73 12.92 10.54
N LEU A 233 8.77 13.59 11.00
CA LEU A 233 9.79 14.20 10.12
C LEU A 233 10.56 13.13 9.33
N GLY A 234 10.87 11.99 9.96
CA GLY A 234 11.47 10.83 9.30
C GLY A 234 10.59 10.25 8.18
N VAL A 235 9.29 10.27 8.35
CA VAL A 235 8.31 9.88 7.33
C VAL A 235 8.43 10.76 6.08
N VAL A 236 8.47 12.06 6.26
CA VAL A 236 8.65 13.01 5.15
C VAL A 236 10.03 12.85 4.50
N LEU A 237 11.09 12.68 5.31
CA LEU A 237 12.42 12.37 4.80
C LEU A 237 12.40 11.10 3.94
N GLY A 238 11.69 10.06 4.40
CA GLY A 238 11.53 8.81 3.64
C GLY A 238 10.85 9.02 2.29
N ALA A 239 9.77 9.81 2.25
CA ALA A 239 9.08 10.15 1.02
C ALA A 239 9.97 10.95 0.05
N VAL A 240 10.76 11.89 0.56
CA VAL A 240 11.75 12.65 -0.23
C VAL A 240 12.85 11.72 -0.77
N LEU A 241 13.41 10.84 0.07
CA LEU A 241 14.42 9.86 -0.36
C LEU A 241 13.86 8.91 -1.43
N GLN A 242 12.63 8.45 -1.26
CA GLN A 242 11.93 7.63 -2.26
C GLN A 242 11.79 8.37 -3.59
N LEU A 243 11.38 9.64 -3.57
CA LEU A 243 11.26 10.46 -4.77
C LEU A 243 12.63 10.69 -5.44
N ILE A 244 13.69 10.99 -4.66
CA ILE A 244 15.03 11.17 -5.18
C ILE A 244 15.52 9.89 -5.89
N VAL A 245 15.42 8.74 -5.22
CA VAL A 245 15.85 7.45 -5.78
C VAL A 245 15.04 7.09 -7.03
N SER A 246 13.72 7.28 -6.99
CA SER A 246 12.88 7.10 -8.19
C SER A 246 13.34 7.99 -9.34
N SER A 247 13.67 9.26 -9.07
CA SER A 247 14.08 10.22 -10.09
C SER A 247 15.41 9.85 -10.77
N LEU A 248 16.32 9.15 -10.07
CA LEU A 248 17.55 8.62 -10.68
C LEU A 248 17.24 7.64 -11.83
N GLY A 249 16.12 6.95 -11.77
CA GLY A 249 15.67 6.05 -12.83
C GLY A 249 15.28 6.72 -14.15
N LEU A 250 15.09 8.04 -14.18
CA LEU A 250 14.84 8.80 -15.41
C LEU A 250 16.12 9.12 -16.19
N ILE A 251 17.29 9.01 -15.55
CA ILE A 251 18.56 9.33 -16.17
C ILE A 251 18.79 8.43 -17.39
N GLY A 252 19.08 9.06 -18.53
CA GLY A 252 19.31 8.37 -19.80
C GLY A 252 18.05 7.87 -20.52
N LEU A 253 16.81 8.26 -20.09
CA LEU A 253 15.59 7.97 -20.83
C LEU A 253 15.27 9.02 -21.91
N GLY A 254 15.92 10.18 -21.86
CA GLY A 254 15.55 11.32 -22.71
C GLY A 254 14.19 11.89 -22.35
N PHE A 255 13.83 11.82 -21.06
CA PHE A 255 12.62 12.46 -20.54
C PHE A 255 12.83 13.98 -20.51
N ASP A 256 12.00 14.69 -21.29
CA ASP A 256 11.97 16.15 -21.31
C ASP A 256 10.76 16.58 -20.46
N TYR A 257 11.06 17.01 -19.25
CA TYR A 257 10.03 17.51 -18.35
C TYR A 257 9.66 18.95 -18.73
N ARG A 258 8.34 19.19 -18.86
CA ARG A 258 7.79 20.52 -19.10
C ARG A 258 6.68 20.80 -18.08
N PHE A 259 6.71 21.97 -17.46
CA PHE A 259 5.66 22.39 -16.55
C PHE A 259 4.41 22.83 -17.33
N ASN A 260 3.74 21.82 -17.95
CA ASN A 260 2.53 22.03 -18.75
C ASN A 260 1.59 20.82 -18.65
N ILE A 261 0.28 21.03 -18.82
CA ILE A 261 -0.73 19.99 -18.92
C ILE A 261 -1.31 20.05 -20.33
N TYR A 262 -0.96 19.05 -21.16
CA TYR A 262 -1.43 18.96 -22.54
C TYR A 262 -2.82 18.35 -22.60
N TRP A 263 -3.85 19.14 -22.27
CA TRP A 263 -5.25 18.71 -22.22
C TRP A 263 -5.78 18.08 -23.52
N ARG A 264 -5.19 18.43 -24.68
CA ARG A 264 -5.56 17.86 -25.98
C ARG A 264 -4.96 16.48 -26.22
N ASN A 265 -4.01 16.01 -25.41
CA ASN A 265 -3.40 14.70 -25.58
C ASN A 265 -4.41 13.59 -25.28
N GLN A 266 -4.77 12.79 -26.31
CA GLN A 266 -5.77 11.73 -26.21
C GLN A 266 -5.38 10.63 -25.20
N GLY A 267 -4.07 10.35 -25.02
CA GLY A 267 -3.62 9.38 -24.03
C GLY A 267 -3.87 9.85 -22.61
N PHE A 268 -3.59 11.13 -22.35
CA PHE A 268 -3.89 11.74 -21.07
C PHE A 268 -5.39 11.70 -20.76
N LYS A 269 -6.24 12.09 -21.71
CA LYS A 269 -7.70 11.99 -21.56
C LYS A 269 -8.15 10.56 -21.25
N LYS A 270 -7.63 9.58 -22.00
CA LYS A 270 -7.96 8.16 -21.79
C LYS A 270 -7.59 7.68 -20.38
N ILE A 271 -6.45 8.11 -19.84
CA ILE A 271 -6.06 7.78 -18.47
C ILE A 271 -7.04 8.42 -17.49
N LEU A 272 -7.34 9.71 -17.63
CA LEU A 272 -8.26 10.41 -16.73
C LEU A 272 -9.67 9.78 -16.68
N THR A 273 -10.17 9.23 -17.78
CA THR A 273 -11.48 8.55 -17.78
C THR A 273 -11.47 7.19 -17.08
N LEU A 274 -10.31 6.54 -16.99
CA LEU A 274 -10.16 5.23 -16.36
C LEU A 274 -9.84 5.32 -14.85
N LEU A 275 -9.33 6.48 -14.41
CA LEU A 275 -8.93 6.72 -13.02
C LEU A 275 -10.08 6.50 -12.00
N PRO A 276 -11.27 7.12 -12.12
CA PRO A 276 -12.28 7.09 -11.05
C PRO A 276 -12.82 5.69 -10.77
N ALA A 277 -13.05 4.90 -11.82
CA ALA A 277 -13.62 3.56 -11.65
C ALA A 277 -12.72 2.61 -10.85
N ARG A 278 -11.40 2.79 -10.97
CA ARG A 278 -10.42 1.98 -10.24
C ARG A 278 -10.19 2.46 -8.82
N SER A 279 -10.26 3.77 -8.62
CA SER A 279 -10.13 4.38 -7.30
C SER A 279 -11.31 4.02 -6.37
N ALA A 280 -12.50 3.83 -6.93
CA ALA A 280 -13.69 3.49 -6.17
C ALA A 280 -13.59 2.10 -5.49
N ASP A 281 -13.04 1.10 -6.18
CA ASP A 281 -12.90 -0.26 -5.66
C ASP A 281 -11.97 -0.30 -4.43
N GLN A 282 -10.82 0.37 -4.50
CA GLN A 282 -9.88 0.46 -3.38
C GLN A 282 -10.35 1.41 -2.27
N GLY A 283 -11.22 2.36 -2.60
CA GLY A 283 -11.77 3.33 -1.67
C GLY A 283 -12.59 2.69 -0.55
N LEU A 284 -13.31 1.60 -0.83
CA LEU A 284 -14.16 0.93 0.17
C LEU A 284 -13.33 0.34 1.32
N ASP A 285 -12.22 -0.34 1.03
CA ASP A 285 -11.34 -0.90 2.06
C ASP A 285 -10.77 0.20 2.96
N TYR A 286 -10.43 1.37 2.39
CA TYR A 286 -9.92 2.49 3.17
C TYR A 286 -10.99 3.23 3.98
N VAL A 287 -12.20 3.32 3.47
CA VAL A 287 -13.34 3.85 4.26
C VAL A 287 -13.57 2.98 5.49
N SER A 288 -13.52 1.63 5.34
CA SER A 288 -13.55 0.72 6.49
C SER A 288 -12.41 1.03 7.46
N SER A 289 -11.17 1.16 6.98
CA SER A 289 -10.02 1.46 7.83
C SER A 289 -10.14 2.79 8.59
N ILE A 290 -10.77 3.81 7.99
CA ILE A 290 -11.07 5.08 8.69
C ILE A 290 -12.06 4.85 9.81
N ILE A 291 -13.11 4.05 9.59
CA ILE A 291 -14.12 3.72 10.59
C ILE A 291 -13.51 2.89 11.72
N ASP A 292 -12.71 1.86 11.37
CA ASP A 292 -11.97 1.04 12.34
C ASP A 292 -11.09 1.93 13.24
N THR A 293 -10.37 2.87 12.65
CA THR A 293 -9.50 3.81 13.38
C THR A 293 -10.33 4.72 14.30
N ASN A 294 -11.47 5.23 13.82
CA ASN A 294 -12.39 6.04 14.61
C ASN A 294 -12.90 5.27 15.83
N LEU A 295 -13.36 4.03 15.64
CA LEU A 295 -13.86 3.20 16.74
C LEU A 295 -12.74 2.81 17.69
N ALA A 296 -11.57 2.42 17.19
CA ALA A 296 -10.41 2.07 18.00
C ALA A 296 -9.92 3.27 18.83
N SER A 297 -10.07 4.50 18.34
CA SER A 297 -9.70 5.72 19.08
C SER A 297 -10.51 5.93 20.36
N ARG A 298 -11.71 5.35 20.45
CA ARG A 298 -12.62 5.46 21.61
C ARG A 298 -12.30 4.44 22.70
N MET A 299 -11.26 3.63 22.52
CA MET A 299 -10.84 2.58 23.43
C MET A 299 -9.58 3.01 24.21
N ALA A 300 -8.97 2.07 24.93
CA ALA A 300 -7.75 2.33 25.68
C ALA A 300 -6.59 2.76 24.76
N ASP A 301 -5.74 3.64 25.25
CA ASP A 301 -4.54 4.09 24.56
C ASP A 301 -3.65 2.91 24.14
N GLY A 302 -3.13 2.97 22.94
CA GLY A 302 -2.37 1.90 22.27
C GLY A 302 -3.23 0.95 21.43
N THR A 303 -4.57 1.05 21.49
CA THR A 303 -5.48 0.17 20.75
C THR A 303 -5.42 0.40 19.24
N ILE A 304 -5.33 1.65 18.79
CA ILE A 304 -5.22 1.98 17.36
C ILE A 304 -3.98 1.33 16.77
N ARG A 305 -2.85 1.49 17.45
CA ARG A 305 -1.58 0.91 17.02
C ARG A 305 -1.64 -0.62 17.04
N ALA A 306 -2.18 -1.21 18.10
CA ALA A 306 -2.33 -2.66 18.22
C ALA A 306 -3.19 -3.25 17.09
N TYR A 307 -4.32 -2.61 16.77
CA TYR A 307 -5.19 -3.03 15.69
C TYR A 307 -4.49 -2.92 14.32
N GLN A 308 -3.79 -1.80 14.06
CA GLN A 308 -3.02 -1.62 12.83
C GLN A 308 -1.94 -2.70 12.68
N GLN A 309 -1.24 -3.07 13.75
CA GLN A 309 -0.21 -4.11 13.71
C GLN A 309 -0.81 -5.48 13.42
N ALA A 310 -1.92 -5.84 14.08
CA ALA A 310 -2.63 -7.08 13.82
C ALA A 310 -3.12 -7.15 12.36
N THR A 311 -3.66 -6.04 11.85
CA THR A 311 -4.12 -5.90 10.46
C THR A 311 -2.96 -6.04 9.47
N THR A 312 -1.81 -5.45 9.75
CA THR A 312 -0.61 -5.59 8.92
C THR A 312 -0.14 -7.06 8.85
N LEU A 313 -0.12 -7.75 9.99
CA LEU A 313 0.29 -9.15 10.05
C LEU A 313 -0.67 -10.08 9.31
N TYR A 314 -1.98 -9.90 9.46
CA TYR A 314 -2.94 -10.75 8.76
C TYR A 314 -2.99 -10.50 7.24
N ASN A 315 -2.74 -9.28 6.80
CA ASN A 315 -2.71 -8.95 5.37
C ASN A 315 -1.51 -9.57 4.63
N MET A 316 -0.41 -9.87 5.31
CA MET A 316 0.75 -10.49 4.67
C MET A 316 0.41 -11.82 3.97
N PRO A 317 -0.16 -12.85 4.64
CA PRO A 317 -0.53 -14.10 3.99
C PRO A 317 -1.68 -13.92 2.98
N VAL A 318 -2.62 -13.02 3.21
CA VAL A 318 -3.70 -12.73 2.25
C VAL A 318 -3.10 -12.26 0.91
N ASN A 319 -2.16 -11.32 0.96
CA ASN A 319 -1.48 -10.81 -0.24
C ASN A 319 -0.62 -11.90 -0.91
N LEU A 320 0.11 -12.68 -0.12
CA LEU A 320 1.01 -13.71 -0.63
C LEU A 320 0.24 -14.88 -1.27
N ILE A 321 -0.88 -15.29 -0.70
CA ILE A 321 -1.65 -16.45 -1.14
C ILE A 321 -2.85 -16.01 -1.99
N GLY A 322 -3.79 -15.27 -1.38
CA GLY A 322 -5.06 -14.90 -2.00
C GLY A 322 -4.87 -14.04 -3.24
N VAL A 323 -4.20 -12.91 -3.08
CA VAL A 323 -4.00 -11.95 -4.19
C VAL A 323 -3.07 -12.52 -5.26
N SER A 324 -1.93 -13.11 -4.88
CA SER A 324 -0.92 -13.57 -5.83
C SER A 324 -1.43 -14.73 -6.69
N ILE A 325 -2.00 -15.77 -6.08
CA ILE A 325 -2.50 -16.96 -6.79
C ILE A 325 -3.70 -16.57 -7.69
N SER A 326 -4.63 -15.77 -7.17
CA SER A 326 -5.78 -15.29 -7.95
C SER A 326 -5.36 -14.43 -9.14
N THR A 327 -4.30 -13.61 -8.98
CA THR A 327 -3.76 -12.78 -10.07
C THR A 327 -3.11 -13.64 -11.15
N ALA A 328 -2.40 -14.69 -10.77
CA ALA A 328 -1.75 -15.60 -11.70
C ALA A 328 -2.77 -16.42 -12.51
N ALA A 329 -3.89 -16.82 -11.89
CA ALA A 329 -4.95 -17.58 -12.54
C ALA A 329 -5.86 -16.72 -13.45
N PHE A 330 -5.95 -15.41 -13.21
CA PHE A 330 -6.90 -14.52 -13.88
C PHE A 330 -6.83 -14.53 -15.43
N PRO A 331 -5.64 -14.51 -16.08
CA PRO A 331 -5.54 -14.59 -17.54
C PRO A 331 -6.15 -15.88 -18.11
N GLN A 332 -5.91 -17.01 -17.45
CA GLN A 332 -6.45 -18.32 -17.87
C GLN A 332 -7.96 -18.36 -17.72
N LEU A 333 -8.49 -17.90 -16.59
CA LEU A 333 -9.95 -17.78 -16.37
C LEU A 333 -10.62 -16.91 -17.44
N THR A 334 -10.01 -15.77 -17.77
CA THR A 334 -10.52 -14.84 -18.79
C THR A 334 -10.48 -15.46 -20.19
N GLU A 335 -9.41 -16.19 -20.52
CA GLU A 335 -9.28 -16.88 -21.82
C GLU A 335 -10.38 -17.92 -22.02
N LYS A 336 -10.66 -18.75 -20.97
CA LYS A 336 -11.69 -19.80 -21.04
C LYS A 336 -13.08 -19.21 -21.25
N ILE A 337 -13.42 -18.13 -20.52
CA ILE A 337 -14.68 -17.42 -20.70
C ILE A 337 -14.76 -16.76 -22.09
N GLY A 338 -13.68 -16.15 -22.56
CA GLY A 338 -13.61 -15.53 -23.90
C GLY A 338 -13.83 -16.54 -25.03
N LYS A 339 -13.47 -17.81 -24.82
CA LYS A 339 -13.73 -18.94 -25.75
C LYS A 339 -15.13 -19.56 -25.60
N GLY A 340 -15.93 -19.13 -24.61
CA GLY A 340 -17.23 -19.73 -24.30
C GLY A 340 -17.15 -21.09 -23.58
N ASP A 341 -15.95 -21.53 -23.18
CA ASP A 341 -15.69 -22.83 -22.56
C ASP A 341 -15.87 -22.76 -21.04
N LYS A 342 -17.13 -22.85 -20.61
CA LYS A 342 -17.50 -22.81 -19.19
C LYS A 342 -16.98 -24.03 -18.43
N GLU A 343 -16.84 -25.18 -19.05
CA GLU A 343 -16.37 -26.41 -18.38
C GLU A 343 -14.89 -26.27 -18.01
N SER A 344 -14.05 -25.84 -18.95
CA SER A 344 -12.65 -25.55 -18.66
C SER A 344 -12.48 -24.40 -17.66
N PHE A 345 -13.34 -23.39 -17.66
CA PHE A 345 -13.36 -22.36 -16.63
C PHE A 345 -13.61 -22.94 -15.23
N VAL A 346 -14.60 -23.84 -15.09
CA VAL A 346 -14.89 -24.51 -13.81
C VAL A 346 -13.69 -25.33 -13.34
N LYS A 347 -13.04 -26.09 -14.21
CA LYS A 347 -11.85 -26.88 -13.88
C LYS A 347 -10.69 -26.00 -13.38
N GLU A 348 -10.44 -24.88 -14.09
CA GLU A 348 -9.39 -23.92 -13.73
C GLU A 348 -9.70 -23.22 -12.39
N PHE A 349 -10.94 -22.76 -12.23
CA PHE A 349 -11.41 -22.17 -10.97
C PHE A 349 -11.24 -23.15 -9.81
N GLN A 350 -11.71 -24.39 -9.95
CA GLN A 350 -11.61 -25.41 -8.89
C GLN A 350 -10.15 -25.74 -8.55
N SER A 351 -9.27 -25.83 -9.55
CA SER A 351 -7.84 -26.04 -9.33
C SER A 351 -7.23 -24.88 -8.52
N THR A 352 -7.51 -23.65 -8.92
CA THR A 352 -7.01 -22.45 -8.24
C THR A 352 -7.59 -22.32 -6.82
N PHE A 353 -8.89 -22.56 -6.66
CA PHE A 353 -9.55 -22.54 -5.36
C PHE A 353 -8.94 -23.56 -4.39
N LYS A 354 -8.74 -24.82 -4.84
CA LYS A 354 -8.08 -25.86 -4.05
C LYS A 354 -6.68 -25.45 -3.63
N THR A 355 -5.92 -24.84 -4.53
CA THR A 355 -4.57 -24.36 -4.24
C THR A 355 -4.60 -23.27 -3.16
N ILE A 356 -5.53 -22.30 -3.27
CA ILE A 356 -5.69 -21.25 -2.25
C ILE A 356 -6.06 -21.85 -0.89
N VAL A 357 -7.04 -22.76 -0.85
CA VAL A 357 -7.46 -23.44 0.39
C VAL A 357 -6.30 -24.21 1.00
N TRP A 358 -5.54 -24.95 0.18
CA TRP A 358 -4.42 -25.76 0.64
C TRP A 358 -3.29 -24.94 1.27
N PHE A 359 -3.07 -23.72 0.84
CA PHE A 359 -2.08 -22.81 1.45
C PHE A 359 -2.69 -21.91 2.56
N ALA A 360 -3.85 -21.31 2.30
CA ALA A 360 -4.41 -20.30 3.21
C ALA A 360 -4.88 -20.89 4.55
N LEU A 361 -5.48 -22.08 4.52
CA LEU A 361 -6.02 -22.69 5.74
C LEU A 361 -4.91 -23.14 6.71
N PRO A 362 -3.88 -23.91 6.30
CA PRO A 362 -2.77 -24.25 7.19
C PRO A 362 -2.02 -23.02 7.73
N VAL A 363 -1.82 -22.00 6.88
CA VAL A 363 -1.17 -20.75 7.30
C VAL A 363 -2.02 -20.01 8.32
N ALA A 364 -3.34 -19.92 8.14
CA ALA A 364 -4.24 -19.30 9.10
C ALA A 364 -4.22 -20.04 10.46
N VAL A 365 -4.28 -21.38 10.44
CA VAL A 365 -4.20 -22.23 11.64
C VAL A 365 -2.85 -22.07 12.33
N MET A 366 -1.75 -22.16 11.58
CA MET A 366 -0.40 -21.96 12.12
C MET A 366 -0.26 -20.58 12.75
N MET A 367 -0.72 -19.53 12.08
CA MET A 367 -0.68 -18.16 12.62
C MET A 367 -1.53 -18.02 13.88
N PHE A 368 -2.67 -18.67 13.95
CA PHE A 368 -3.51 -18.68 15.16
C PHE A 368 -2.77 -19.27 16.36
N PHE A 369 -2.14 -20.43 16.22
CA PHE A 369 -1.40 -21.04 17.31
C PHE A 369 -0.08 -20.32 17.62
N CYS A 370 0.62 -19.84 16.61
CA CYS A 370 1.90 -19.14 16.76
C CYS A 370 1.76 -17.62 16.98
N ARG A 371 0.54 -17.06 17.09
CA ARG A 371 0.30 -15.62 17.14
C ARG A 371 1.15 -14.86 18.16
N GLY A 372 1.37 -15.43 19.33
CA GLY A 372 2.21 -14.82 20.36
C GLY A 372 3.67 -14.68 19.92
N TYR A 373 4.23 -15.72 19.30
CA TYR A 373 5.59 -15.69 18.76
C TYR A 373 5.71 -14.71 17.57
N ILE A 374 4.71 -14.70 16.67
CA ILE A 374 4.67 -13.78 15.54
C ILE A 374 4.65 -12.33 16.01
N VAL A 375 3.82 -12.03 17.02
CA VAL A 375 3.75 -10.70 17.61
C VAL A 375 5.07 -10.31 18.29
N SER A 376 5.79 -11.25 18.92
CA SER A 376 7.09 -10.97 19.54
C SER A 376 8.18 -10.54 18.55
N ILE A 377 7.98 -10.80 17.25
CA ILE A 377 8.89 -10.30 16.20
C ILE A 377 8.78 -8.77 16.05
N ILE A 378 7.57 -8.22 16.19
CA ILE A 378 7.29 -6.78 16.00
C ILE A 378 7.19 -6.01 17.32
N ASP A 379 7.04 -6.71 18.43
CA ASP A 379 6.97 -6.11 19.78
C ASP A 379 7.77 -6.94 20.77
N ARG A 380 8.79 -6.33 21.40
CA ARG A 380 9.70 -7.02 22.33
C ARG A 380 8.92 -7.48 23.58
N GLY A 381 8.92 -8.80 23.80
CA GLY A 381 8.19 -9.39 24.92
C GLY A 381 6.77 -9.84 24.58
N GLY A 382 6.30 -9.50 23.37
CA GLY A 382 4.96 -9.82 22.91
C GLY A 382 3.90 -8.85 23.46
N ASN A 383 2.76 -8.80 22.78
CA ASN A 383 1.64 -7.95 23.18
C ASN A 383 0.33 -8.74 23.09
N GLY A 384 -0.30 -8.94 24.25
CA GLY A 384 -1.53 -9.72 24.36
C GLY A 384 -2.69 -9.16 23.52
N THR A 385 -2.81 -7.83 23.44
CA THR A 385 -3.85 -7.18 22.64
C THR A 385 -3.66 -7.47 21.15
N ILE A 386 -2.43 -7.28 20.62
CA ILE A 386 -2.11 -7.59 19.23
C ILE A 386 -2.34 -9.08 18.95
N ALA A 387 -1.89 -9.97 19.85
CA ALA A 387 -2.04 -11.42 19.69
C ALA A 387 -3.52 -11.86 19.68
N ASN A 388 -4.36 -11.27 20.53
CA ASN A 388 -5.79 -11.58 20.57
C ASN A 388 -6.50 -11.09 19.29
N LEU A 389 -6.20 -9.86 18.83
CA LEU A 389 -6.74 -9.33 17.59
C LEU A 389 -6.31 -10.18 16.38
N LEU A 390 -5.01 -10.53 16.30
CA LEU A 390 -4.50 -11.41 15.25
C LEU A 390 -5.17 -12.78 15.28
N GLY A 391 -5.43 -13.34 16.47
CA GLY A 391 -6.13 -14.62 16.63
C GLY A 391 -7.50 -14.61 15.95
N VAL A 392 -8.29 -13.56 16.13
CA VAL A 392 -9.58 -13.39 15.46
C VAL A 392 -9.38 -13.20 13.95
N LEU A 393 -8.48 -12.32 13.55
CA LEU A 393 -8.21 -12.01 12.15
C LEU A 393 -7.61 -13.19 11.36
N CYS A 394 -7.05 -14.21 12.02
CA CYS A 394 -6.61 -15.43 11.33
C CYS A 394 -7.74 -16.12 10.55
N ILE A 395 -8.98 -16.04 11.03
CA ILE A 395 -10.17 -16.54 10.31
C ILE A 395 -10.36 -15.74 8.99
N ALA A 396 -10.14 -14.43 9.05
CA ALA A 396 -10.26 -13.57 7.89
C ALA A 396 -9.20 -13.85 6.82
N ILE A 397 -8.00 -14.39 7.17
CA ILE A 397 -6.97 -14.80 6.19
C ILE A 397 -7.56 -15.75 5.15
N PHE A 398 -8.23 -16.80 5.62
CA PHE A 398 -8.84 -17.80 4.76
C PHE A 398 -9.97 -17.20 3.90
N LEU A 399 -10.88 -16.47 4.53
CA LEU A 399 -12.04 -15.88 3.85
C LEU A 399 -11.62 -14.83 2.80
N ARG A 400 -10.73 -13.91 3.14
CA ARG A 400 -10.21 -12.91 2.21
C ARG A 400 -9.43 -13.53 1.05
N SER A 401 -8.71 -14.61 1.29
CA SER A 401 -8.02 -15.33 0.21
C SER A 401 -9.03 -15.92 -0.80
N ILE A 402 -10.16 -16.43 -0.33
CA ILE A 402 -11.26 -16.90 -1.20
C ILE A 402 -11.94 -15.74 -1.92
N PHE A 403 -12.17 -14.62 -1.23
CA PHE A 403 -12.76 -13.41 -1.83
C PHE A 403 -11.99 -12.98 -3.10
N HIS A 404 -10.66 -13.01 -3.08
CA HIS A 404 -9.86 -12.59 -4.23
C HIS A 404 -10.07 -13.46 -5.47
N ILE A 405 -10.18 -14.78 -5.35
CA ILE A 405 -10.47 -15.63 -6.51
C ILE A 405 -11.92 -15.49 -6.98
N MET A 406 -12.86 -15.29 -6.06
CA MET A 406 -14.26 -15.06 -6.40
C MET A 406 -14.42 -13.75 -7.18
N SER A 407 -13.85 -12.64 -6.71
CA SER A 407 -13.90 -11.34 -7.40
C SER A 407 -13.28 -11.42 -8.80
N ARG A 408 -12.10 -12.06 -8.93
CA ARG A 408 -11.46 -12.26 -10.24
C ARG A 408 -12.26 -13.13 -11.19
N SER A 409 -13.02 -14.09 -10.66
CA SER A 409 -13.93 -14.89 -11.46
C SER A 409 -15.05 -14.02 -12.08
N PHE A 410 -15.62 -13.08 -11.34
CA PHE A 410 -16.54 -12.10 -11.91
C PHE A 410 -15.87 -11.18 -12.94
N TYR A 411 -14.64 -10.74 -12.68
CA TYR A 411 -13.87 -9.92 -13.64
C TYR A 411 -13.57 -10.69 -14.94
N ALA A 412 -13.41 -12.01 -14.89
CA ALA A 412 -13.27 -12.83 -16.10
C ALA A 412 -14.54 -12.81 -16.96
N PHE A 413 -15.73 -12.67 -16.36
CA PHE A 413 -16.99 -12.41 -17.06
C PHE A 413 -17.19 -10.94 -17.47
N GLN A 414 -16.18 -10.08 -17.32
CA GLN A 414 -16.24 -8.63 -17.54
C GLN A 414 -17.22 -7.90 -16.61
N ASP A 415 -17.59 -8.51 -15.50
CA ASP A 415 -18.50 -7.97 -14.51
C ASP A 415 -17.71 -7.45 -13.28
N THR A 416 -17.36 -6.18 -13.32
CA THR A 416 -16.72 -5.50 -12.19
C THR A 416 -17.74 -4.89 -11.22
N ARG A 417 -19.01 -4.78 -11.66
CA ARG A 417 -20.06 -4.12 -10.87
C ARG A 417 -20.57 -5.00 -9.73
N THR A 418 -20.74 -6.31 -9.99
CA THR A 418 -21.27 -7.23 -8.97
C THR A 418 -20.38 -7.29 -7.73
N PRO A 419 -19.04 -7.54 -7.81
CA PRO A 419 -18.19 -7.49 -6.61
C PRO A 419 -18.23 -6.13 -5.91
N LEU A 420 -18.19 -5.02 -6.65
CA LEU A 420 -18.24 -3.67 -6.07
C LEU A 420 -19.51 -3.43 -5.25
N TRP A 421 -20.68 -3.80 -5.78
CA TRP A 421 -21.94 -3.65 -5.06
C TRP A 421 -22.04 -4.59 -3.85
N VAL A 422 -21.53 -5.81 -3.99
CA VAL A 422 -21.47 -6.76 -2.84
C VAL A 422 -20.60 -6.16 -1.73
N SER A 423 -19.39 -5.69 -2.04
CA SER A 423 -18.50 -5.07 -1.06
C SER A 423 -19.12 -3.81 -0.44
N PHE A 424 -19.81 -2.99 -1.23
CA PHE A 424 -20.48 -1.80 -0.72
C PHE A 424 -21.60 -2.12 0.28
N PHE A 425 -22.51 -3.05 -0.06
CA PHE A 425 -23.62 -3.39 0.84
C PHE A 425 -23.13 -4.17 2.07
N THR A 426 -22.18 -5.08 1.91
CA THR A 426 -21.62 -5.81 3.05
C THR A 426 -20.82 -4.88 3.96
N LEU A 427 -20.13 -3.86 3.44
CA LEU A 427 -19.49 -2.83 4.24
C LEU A 427 -20.51 -2.06 5.12
N ILE A 428 -21.65 -1.64 4.56
CA ILE A 428 -22.68 -0.93 5.34
C ILE A 428 -23.16 -1.80 6.52
N VAL A 429 -23.42 -3.08 6.25
CA VAL A 429 -23.86 -4.02 7.30
C VAL A 429 -22.75 -4.23 8.34
N THR A 430 -21.49 -4.35 7.89
CA THR A 430 -20.34 -4.52 8.77
C THR A 430 -20.13 -3.30 9.67
N VAL A 431 -20.21 -2.10 9.11
CA VAL A 431 -20.11 -0.85 9.88
C VAL A 431 -21.20 -0.80 10.96
N ALA A 432 -22.43 -1.14 10.62
CA ALA A 432 -23.52 -1.20 11.61
C ALA A 432 -23.23 -2.24 12.72
N LEU A 433 -22.66 -3.40 12.33
CA LEU A 433 -22.26 -4.45 13.27
C LEU A 433 -21.09 -4.00 14.16
N GLU A 434 -20.10 -3.28 13.61
CA GLU A 434 -18.98 -2.72 14.38
C GLU A 434 -19.47 -1.74 15.44
N PHE A 435 -20.32 -0.78 15.04
CA PHE A 435 -20.91 0.16 15.99
C PHE A 435 -21.71 -0.57 17.09
N TRP A 436 -22.46 -1.60 16.73
CA TRP A 436 -23.22 -2.41 17.70
C TRP A 436 -22.31 -3.18 18.65
N LEU A 437 -21.28 -3.89 18.14
CA LEU A 437 -20.36 -4.68 18.96
C LEU A 437 -19.51 -3.81 19.88
N VAL A 438 -19.04 -2.65 19.38
CA VAL A 438 -18.12 -1.78 20.12
C VAL A 438 -18.86 -0.89 21.10
N LEU A 439 -19.92 -0.19 20.67
CA LEU A 439 -20.59 0.83 21.47
C LEU A 439 -21.71 0.29 22.34
N MET A 440 -22.45 -0.75 21.89
CA MET A 440 -23.57 -1.30 22.66
C MET A 440 -23.16 -2.53 23.47
N MET A 441 -22.42 -3.45 22.85
CA MET A 441 -22.00 -4.70 23.51
C MET A 441 -20.70 -4.55 24.30
N HIS A 442 -19.97 -3.43 24.12
CA HIS A 442 -18.68 -3.15 24.79
C HIS A 442 -17.63 -4.26 24.64
N VAL A 443 -17.63 -4.94 23.48
CA VAL A 443 -16.69 -6.05 23.20
C VAL A 443 -15.24 -5.57 23.05
N GLY A 444 -15.03 -4.25 22.91
CA GLY A 444 -13.70 -3.66 22.73
C GLY A 444 -13.14 -3.89 21.32
N ALA A 445 -11.80 -3.83 21.19
CA ALA A 445 -11.12 -3.93 19.91
C ALA A 445 -11.34 -5.27 19.17
N THR A 446 -11.59 -6.35 19.89
CA THR A 446 -11.95 -7.65 19.31
C THR A 446 -13.30 -7.60 18.57
N GLY A 447 -14.20 -6.67 18.94
CA GLY A 447 -15.43 -6.41 18.20
C GLY A 447 -15.19 -5.94 16.78
N ILE A 448 -14.21 -5.04 16.55
CA ILE A 448 -13.78 -4.60 15.21
C ILE A 448 -13.23 -5.80 14.44
N ALA A 449 -12.36 -6.61 15.06
CA ALA A 449 -11.77 -7.78 14.40
C ALA A 449 -12.84 -8.82 13.99
N TRP A 450 -13.85 -9.07 14.82
CA TRP A 450 -14.98 -9.95 14.49
C TRP A 450 -15.84 -9.39 13.36
N ALA A 451 -16.07 -8.10 13.32
CA ALA A 451 -16.80 -7.46 12.24
C ALA A 451 -16.04 -7.59 10.90
N GLN A 452 -14.72 -7.50 10.89
CA GLN A 452 -13.88 -7.76 9.71
C GLN A 452 -13.99 -9.22 9.24
N VAL A 453 -14.05 -10.18 10.15
CA VAL A 453 -14.31 -11.60 9.81
C VAL A 453 -15.72 -11.75 9.21
N PHE A 454 -16.71 -11.10 9.79
CA PHE A 454 -18.07 -11.10 9.25
C PHE A 454 -18.13 -10.48 7.85
N TRP A 455 -17.46 -9.35 7.64
CA TRP A 455 -17.36 -8.73 6.31
C TRP A 455 -16.82 -9.70 5.28
N ALA A 456 -15.65 -10.30 5.55
CA ALA A 456 -15.03 -11.27 4.65
C ALA A 456 -15.97 -12.47 4.38
N LEU A 457 -16.66 -12.96 5.40
CA LEU A 457 -17.64 -14.06 5.27
C LEU A 457 -18.83 -13.66 4.40
N ALA A 458 -19.43 -12.51 4.67
CA ALA A 458 -20.60 -12.01 3.94
C ALA A 458 -20.27 -11.80 2.46
N GLU A 459 -19.12 -11.18 2.14
CA GLU A 459 -18.65 -11.02 0.76
C GLU A 459 -18.49 -12.35 0.05
N VAL A 460 -17.79 -13.30 0.68
CA VAL A 460 -17.56 -14.63 0.10
C VAL A 460 -18.87 -15.37 -0.15
N VAL A 461 -19.78 -15.39 0.83
CA VAL A 461 -21.08 -16.05 0.69
C VAL A 461 -21.92 -15.41 -0.41
N CYS A 462 -22.03 -14.07 -0.43
CA CYS A 462 -22.76 -13.36 -1.47
C CYS A 462 -22.20 -13.64 -2.86
N LEU A 463 -20.87 -13.56 -3.03
CA LEU A 463 -20.23 -13.82 -4.32
C LEU A 463 -20.37 -15.28 -4.75
N ILE A 464 -20.29 -16.26 -3.84
CA ILE A 464 -20.53 -17.66 -4.14
C ILE A 464 -21.98 -17.86 -4.62
N VAL A 465 -22.96 -17.34 -3.90
CA VAL A 465 -24.39 -17.48 -4.27
C VAL A 465 -24.66 -16.85 -5.64
N LEU A 466 -24.13 -15.67 -5.90
CA LEU A 466 -24.30 -14.99 -7.20
C LEU A 466 -23.58 -15.72 -8.33
N MET A 467 -22.40 -16.29 -8.07
CA MET A 467 -21.65 -17.05 -9.08
C MET A 467 -22.33 -18.39 -9.39
N LEU A 468 -22.91 -19.09 -8.39
CA LEU A 468 -23.66 -20.33 -8.60
C LEU A 468 -24.90 -20.12 -9.50
N ARG A 469 -25.52 -18.92 -9.46
CA ARG A 469 -26.60 -18.60 -10.42
C ARG A 469 -26.12 -18.50 -11.85
N ARG A 470 -24.83 -18.15 -12.10
CA ARG A 470 -24.24 -18.05 -13.46
C ARG A 470 -23.61 -19.37 -13.93
N VAL A 471 -23.04 -20.11 -12.98
CA VAL A 471 -22.30 -21.35 -13.22
C VAL A 471 -22.70 -22.35 -12.14
N PRO A 472 -23.85 -23.06 -12.31
CA PRO A 472 -24.41 -23.96 -11.27
C PRO A 472 -23.46 -25.08 -10.84
N ASN A 473 -22.59 -25.55 -11.75
CA ASN A 473 -21.65 -26.64 -11.50
C ASN A 473 -20.28 -26.19 -10.97
N LEU A 474 -20.16 -24.94 -10.49
CA LEU A 474 -18.88 -24.38 -10.02
C LEU A 474 -18.25 -25.23 -8.90
N PHE A 475 -19.07 -25.75 -7.99
CA PHE A 475 -18.65 -26.54 -6.84
C PHE A 475 -19.19 -27.98 -6.99
N HIS A 476 -18.49 -28.85 -7.70
CA HIS A 476 -18.92 -30.24 -7.90
C HIS A 476 -18.26 -31.21 -6.91
N GLY A 477 -18.87 -32.38 -6.64
CA GLY A 477 -18.65 -33.31 -5.53
C GLY A 477 -17.23 -33.59 -5.04
N ASP A 478 -16.24 -33.77 -5.90
CA ASP A 478 -14.87 -34.08 -5.50
C ASP A 478 -14.13 -32.89 -4.83
N MET A 479 -14.58 -31.68 -5.09
CA MET A 479 -13.98 -30.49 -4.51
C MET A 479 -14.21 -30.42 -3.00
N TRP A 480 -15.44 -30.69 -2.56
CA TRP A 480 -15.79 -30.71 -1.13
C TRP A 480 -15.02 -31.79 -0.36
N ARG A 481 -14.85 -32.96 -0.96
CA ARG A 481 -14.09 -34.06 -0.35
C ARG A 481 -12.61 -33.69 -0.18
N GLN A 482 -12.00 -33.03 -1.16
CA GLN A 482 -10.60 -32.59 -1.06
C GLN A 482 -10.45 -31.41 -0.09
N THR A 483 -11.37 -30.45 -0.12
CA THR A 483 -11.37 -29.34 0.83
C THR A 483 -11.52 -29.86 2.27
N ALA A 484 -12.43 -30.80 2.52
CA ALA A 484 -12.60 -31.44 3.82
C ALA A 484 -11.33 -32.16 4.30
N LYS A 485 -10.61 -32.86 3.40
CA LYS A 485 -9.32 -33.49 3.73
C LYS A 485 -8.27 -32.45 4.11
N THR A 486 -8.22 -31.30 3.41
CA THR A 486 -7.29 -30.21 3.74
C THR A 486 -7.65 -29.59 5.10
N VAL A 487 -8.94 -29.40 5.38
CA VAL A 487 -9.39 -28.92 6.70
C VAL A 487 -8.92 -29.86 7.80
N ILE A 488 -9.18 -31.16 7.66
CA ILE A 488 -8.80 -32.18 8.68
C ILE A 488 -7.27 -32.23 8.86
N ALA A 489 -6.50 -32.12 7.77
CA ALA A 489 -5.04 -32.14 7.82
C ALA A 489 -4.41 -30.85 8.39
N SER A 490 -5.17 -29.76 8.49
CA SER A 490 -4.69 -28.47 9.01
C SER A 490 -4.87 -28.30 10.51
N PHE A 491 -5.68 -29.11 11.13
CA PHE A 491 -5.91 -29.23 12.58
C PHE A 491 -5.21 -30.44 13.18
#